data_2c3c9889edec182333f7d6a576751709
#
_entry.id   2c3c9889edec182333f7d6a576751709
#
_cell.length_a   1.000
_cell.length_b   1.000
_cell.length_c   1.000
_cell.angle_alpha   90.00
_cell.angle_beta   90.00
_cell.angle_gamma   90.00
#
_symmetry.space_group_name_H-M   'P 1'
#
loop_
_entity.id
_entity.type
_entity.pdbx_description
1 polymer ?
#
loop_
_entity_poly.entity_id
_entity_poly.type
_entity_poly.pdbx_seq_one_letter_code
_entity_poly.pdbx_strand_id
1 'polypeptide(L)'
;MQSLDIQGFSYEERHGLLPTLASAFADCGGWILNRKTLSPTTMEFRIEIQLRAVVDLYSSILASGLELTRAGHLGLTHLCICRKNLSASADLGQIVTLRIEISFLEDDTLHALFSRPPA
;
A
#
# COMPACT_ATOMS: atom_id res chain seq x y z
N MET A 1 -17.76 -8.38 0.72
CA MET A 1 -16.64 -7.48 0.40
C MET A 1 -15.43 -7.90 1.21
N GLN A 2 -14.30 -8.06 0.56
CA GLN A 2 -13.04 -8.36 1.25
C GLN A 2 -12.32 -7.07 1.60
N SER A 3 -11.62 -7.08 2.74
CA SER A 3 -10.77 -5.98 3.14
C SER A 3 -9.45 -6.54 3.66
N LEU A 4 -8.38 -5.77 3.48
CA LEU A 4 -7.05 -6.17 3.88
C LEU A 4 -6.29 -4.97 4.41
N ASP A 5 -5.66 -5.13 5.56
CA ASP A 5 -4.75 -4.14 6.14
C ASP A 5 -3.32 -4.53 5.81
N ILE A 6 -2.58 -3.59 5.24
CA ILE A 6 -1.20 -3.79 4.82
C ILE A 6 -0.34 -2.73 5.48
N GLN A 7 0.82 -3.13 5.97
CA GLN A 7 1.82 -2.21 6.51
C GLN A 7 3.08 -2.28 5.67
N GLY A 8 3.66 -1.12 5.42
CA GLY A 8 4.87 -1.02 4.63
C GLY A 8 5.80 0.07 5.14
N PHE A 9 7.02 0.04 4.62
CA PHE A 9 8.08 0.97 4.96
C PHE A 9 8.67 1.56 3.69
N SER A 10 9.05 2.83 3.74
CA SER A 10 9.74 3.47 2.63
C SER A 10 11.02 4.13 3.12
N TYR A 11 12.10 3.90 2.38
CA TYR A 11 13.36 4.62 2.55
C TYR A 11 13.40 5.88 1.71
N GLU A 12 12.44 6.06 0.80
CA GLU A 12 12.29 7.27 0.02
C GLU A 12 11.49 8.31 0.78
N GLU A 13 11.72 9.58 0.47
CA GLU A 13 10.90 10.65 1.00
C GLU A 13 9.47 10.53 0.52
N ARG A 14 8.52 10.98 1.36
CA ARG A 14 7.10 10.91 1.01
C ARG A 14 6.79 11.64 -0.29
N HIS A 15 7.46 12.76 -0.56
CA HIS A 15 7.23 13.54 -1.78
C HIS A 15 7.59 12.79 -3.06
N GLY A 16 8.54 11.86 -2.98
CA GLY A 16 8.89 11.00 -4.12
C GLY A 16 7.98 9.79 -4.24
N LEU A 17 7.66 9.16 -3.11
CA LEU A 17 6.89 7.91 -3.10
C LEU A 17 5.40 8.14 -3.39
N LEU A 18 4.79 9.17 -2.80
CA LEU A 18 3.33 9.36 -2.88
C LEU A 18 2.82 9.51 -4.32
N PRO A 19 3.44 10.32 -5.19
CA PRO A 19 2.99 10.39 -6.58
C PRO A 19 3.13 9.06 -7.32
N THR A 20 4.19 8.31 -7.04
CA THR A 20 4.43 7.00 -7.65
C THR A 20 3.35 6.01 -7.27
N LEU A 21 2.99 5.95 -5.99
CA LEU A 21 1.91 5.07 -5.51
C LEU A 21 0.56 5.48 -6.06
N ALA A 22 0.25 6.78 -6.08
CA ALA A 22 -1.01 7.27 -6.61
C ALA A 22 -1.17 6.88 -8.08
N SER A 23 -0.10 7.02 -8.89
CA SER A 23 -0.10 6.57 -10.28
C SER A 23 -0.30 5.07 -10.39
N ALA A 24 0.35 4.29 -9.55
CA ALA A 24 0.22 2.84 -9.54
C ALA A 24 -1.22 2.41 -9.27
N PHE A 25 -1.87 3.03 -8.29
CA PHE A 25 -3.26 2.72 -7.96
C PHE A 25 -4.19 3.05 -9.12
N ALA A 26 -4.01 4.22 -9.75
CA ALA A 26 -4.81 4.64 -10.88
C ALA A 26 -4.60 3.72 -12.09
N ASP A 27 -3.37 3.32 -12.36
CA ASP A 27 -3.03 2.45 -13.49
C ASP A 27 -3.65 1.06 -13.35
N CYS A 28 -3.87 0.61 -12.11
CA CYS A 28 -4.55 -0.66 -11.83
C CYS A 28 -6.07 -0.52 -11.82
N GLY A 29 -6.60 0.64 -12.14
CA GLY A 29 -8.04 0.88 -12.12
C GLY A 29 -8.61 1.05 -10.72
N GLY A 30 -7.75 1.27 -9.73
CA GLY A 30 -8.18 1.55 -8.38
C GLY A 30 -8.41 3.03 -8.14
N TRP A 31 -9.00 3.33 -7.01
CA TRP A 31 -9.18 4.73 -6.60
C TRP A 31 -8.95 4.87 -5.11
N ILE A 32 -8.48 6.07 -4.73
CA ILE A 32 -8.19 6.40 -3.35
C ILE A 32 -9.46 6.93 -2.70
N LEU A 33 -9.95 6.22 -1.68
CA LEU A 33 -11.10 6.65 -0.90
C LEU A 33 -10.72 7.71 0.12
N ASN A 34 -9.56 7.55 0.74
CA ASN A 34 -9.13 8.41 1.81
C ASN A 34 -7.61 8.36 1.94
N ARG A 35 -7.05 9.48 2.33
CA ARG A 35 -5.62 9.62 2.66
C ARG A 35 -5.52 10.36 3.97
N LYS A 36 -4.81 9.79 4.94
CA LYS A 36 -4.75 10.31 6.29
C LYS A 36 -3.32 10.27 6.83
N THR A 37 -2.89 11.36 7.44
CA THR A 37 -1.61 11.40 8.16
C THR A 37 -1.86 10.92 9.57
N LEU A 38 -1.24 9.80 9.96
CA LEU A 38 -1.39 9.21 11.28
C LEU A 38 -0.39 9.80 12.27
N SER A 39 0.80 10.13 11.79
CA SER A 39 1.88 10.72 12.58
C SER A 39 2.80 11.49 11.64
N PRO A 40 3.80 12.23 12.16
CA PRO A 40 4.77 12.91 11.29
C PRO A 40 5.48 11.98 10.30
N THR A 41 5.58 10.67 10.61
CA THR A 41 6.31 9.71 9.81
C THR A 41 5.46 8.62 9.20
N THR A 42 4.14 8.65 9.41
CA THR A 42 3.25 7.56 8.97
C THR A 42 2.01 8.11 8.29
N MET A 43 1.70 7.55 7.12
CA MET A 43 0.48 7.87 6.38
C MET A 43 -0.34 6.63 6.10
N GLU A 44 -1.65 6.82 5.98
CA GLU A 44 -2.59 5.77 5.65
C GLU A 44 -3.31 6.12 4.36
N PHE A 45 -3.43 5.11 3.48
CA PHE A 45 -4.28 5.18 2.30
C PHE A 45 -5.36 4.13 2.41
N ARG A 46 -6.58 4.51 2.02
CA ARG A 46 -7.66 3.55 1.78
C ARG A 46 -7.97 3.58 0.31
N ILE A 47 -7.87 2.43 -0.33
CA ILE A 47 -8.14 2.31 -1.75
C ILE A 47 -9.11 1.17 -2.00
N GLU A 48 -9.83 1.27 -3.10
CA GLU A 48 -10.66 0.18 -3.61
C GLU A 48 -10.15 -0.22 -4.98
N ILE A 49 -10.06 -1.52 -5.21
CA ILE A 49 -9.71 -2.07 -6.52
C ILE A 49 -10.54 -3.32 -6.80
N GLN A 50 -10.63 -3.70 -8.06
CA GLN A 50 -11.24 -4.97 -8.40
C GLN A 50 -10.26 -6.11 -8.13
N LEU A 51 -10.78 -7.26 -7.70
CA LEU A 51 -9.95 -8.43 -7.38
C LEU A 51 -9.08 -8.83 -8.57
N ARG A 52 -9.58 -8.66 -9.82
CA ARG A 52 -8.81 -8.98 -11.03
C ARG A 52 -7.50 -8.19 -11.14
N ALA A 53 -7.42 -7.02 -10.52
CA ALA A 53 -6.28 -6.13 -10.62
C ALA A 53 -5.26 -6.32 -9.49
N VAL A 54 -5.49 -7.24 -8.57
CA VAL A 54 -4.65 -7.36 -7.36
C VAL A 54 -3.21 -7.75 -7.69
N VAL A 55 -2.99 -8.58 -8.72
CA VAL A 55 -1.64 -8.97 -9.13
C VAL A 55 -0.85 -7.78 -9.65
N ASP A 56 -1.48 -6.99 -10.51
CA ASP A 56 -0.85 -5.78 -11.07
C ASP A 56 -0.59 -4.76 -9.98
N LEU A 57 -1.52 -4.61 -9.04
CA LEU A 57 -1.33 -3.72 -7.90
C LEU A 57 -0.14 -4.16 -7.04
N TYR A 58 -0.05 -5.44 -6.72
CA TYR A 58 1.04 -5.97 -5.91
C TYR A 58 2.38 -5.72 -6.59
N SER A 59 2.47 -6.03 -7.89
CA SER A 59 3.68 -5.78 -8.67
C SER A 59 4.06 -4.30 -8.68
N SER A 60 3.08 -3.41 -8.84
CA SER A 60 3.31 -1.96 -8.86
C SER A 60 3.77 -1.43 -7.51
N ILE A 61 3.22 -1.95 -6.42
CA ILE A 61 3.65 -1.59 -5.07
C ILE A 61 5.12 -1.98 -4.87
N LEU A 62 5.50 -3.19 -5.25
CA LEU A 62 6.89 -3.64 -5.14
C LEU A 62 7.81 -2.80 -6.02
N ALA A 63 7.38 -2.47 -7.22
CA ALA A 63 8.17 -1.66 -8.14
C ALA A 63 8.36 -0.21 -7.66
N SER A 64 7.47 0.28 -6.82
CA SER A 64 7.57 1.64 -6.27
C SER A 64 8.67 1.80 -5.23
N GLY A 65 9.23 0.69 -4.75
CA GLY A 65 10.23 0.71 -3.70
C GLY A 65 9.66 0.61 -2.29
N LEU A 66 8.34 0.52 -2.14
CA LEU A 66 7.72 0.30 -0.84
C LEU A 66 8.02 -1.12 -0.37
N GLU A 67 8.55 -1.27 0.83
CA GLU A 67 8.78 -2.56 1.43
C GLU A 67 7.60 -2.93 2.32
N LEU A 68 7.06 -4.12 2.11
CA LEU A 68 5.92 -4.61 2.86
C LEU A 68 6.37 -5.49 4.01
N THR A 69 5.60 -5.49 5.09
CA THR A 69 5.78 -6.47 6.17
C THR A 69 5.47 -7.86 5.64
N ARG A 70 5.94 -8.88 6.37
CA ARG A 70 5.62 -10.28 6.04
C ARG A 70 4.11 -10.49 5.97
N ALA A 71 3.36 -9.94 6.92
CA ALA A 71 1.91 -10.03 6.93
C ALA A 71 1.28 -9.38 5.70
N GLY A 72 1.85 -8.24 5.25
CA GLY A 72 1.39 -7.57 4.02
C GLY A 72 1.61 -8.43 2.79
N HIS A 73 2.79 -9.02 2.65
CA HIS A 73 3.09 -9.95 1.56
C HIS A 73 2.15 -11.15 1.56
N LEU A 74 1.94 -11.75 2.73
CA LEU A 74 1.06 -12.91 2.86
C LEU A 74 -0.38 -12.56 2.51
N GLY A 75 -0.86 -11.40 2.96
CA GLY A 75 -2.22 -10.95 2.67
C GLY A 75 -2.45 -10.72 1.18
N LEU A 76 -1.52 -10.04 0.51
CA LEU A 76 -1.62 -9.80 -0.93
C LEU A 76 -1.48 -11.10 -1.73
N THR A 77 -0.57 -11.97 -1.32
CA THR A 77 -0.41 -13.28 -1.95
C THR A 77 -1.69 -14.09 -1.82
N HIS A 78 -2.34 -14.05 -0.67
CA HIS A 78 -3.62 -14.73 -0.45
C HIS A 78 -4.69 -14.21 -1.41
N LEU A 79 -4.78 -12.89 -1.61
CA LEU A 79 -5.72 -12.31 -2.57
C LEU A 79 -5.41 -12.76 -4.00
N CYS A 80 -4.14 -12.86 -4.37
CA CYS A 80 -3.73 -13.34 -5.68
C CYS A 80 -4.16 -14.81 -5.89
N ILE A 81 -4.05 -15.63 -4.86
CA ILE A 81 -4.50 -17.02 -4.91
C ILE A 81 -6.02 -17.09 -5.05
N CYS A 82 -6.75 -16.28 -4.28
CA CYS A 82 -8.22 -16.20 -4.40
C CYS A 82 -8.64 -15.83 -5.82
N ARG A 83 -7.98 -14.83 -6.42
CA ARG A 83 -8.23 -14.41 -7.79
C ARG A 83 -8.02 -15.57 -8.77
N LYS A 84 -6.92 -16.30 -8.61
CA LYS A 84 -6.57 -17.43 -9.50
C LYS A 84 -7.61 -18.54 -9.46
N ASN A 85 -8.24 -18.74 -8.31
CA ASN A 85 -9.21 -19.83 -8.12
C ASN A 85 -10.63 -19.46 -8.57
N LEU A 86 -10.88 -18.19 -8.92
CA LEU A 86 -12.17 -17.75 -9.41
C LEU A 86 -12.24 -17.92 -10.93
N SER A 87 -13.33 -18.54 -11.39
CA SER A 87 -13.56 -18.77 -12.80
C SER A 87 -14.58 -17.85 -13.42
N ALA A 88 -15.46 -17.26 -12.61
CA ALA A 88 -16.50 -16.36 -13.08
C ALA A 88 -16.00 -14.93 -13.13
N SER A 89 -16.20 -14.23 -14.27
CA SER A 89 -15.75 -12.86 -14.43
C SER A 89 -16.44 -11.89 -13.46
N ALA A 90 -17.67 -12.20 -13.04
CA ALA A 90 -18.38 -11.40 -12.04
C ALA A 90 -17.66 -11.41 -10.69
N ASP A 91 -17.08 -12.55 -10.31
CA ASP A 91 -16.32 -12.68 -9.07
C ASP A 91 -14.99 -11.92 -9.14
N LEU A 92 -14.38 -11.87 -10.33
CA LEU A 92 -13.14 -11.11 -10.55
C LEU A 92 -13.38 -9.60 -10.51
N GLY A 93 -14.60 -9.15 -10.74
CA GLY A 93 -14.99 -7.75 -10.59
C GLY A 93 -15.31 -7.35 -9.16
N GLN A 94 -15.25 -8.27 -8.22
CA GLN A 94 -15.48 -8.00 -6.81
C GLN A 94 -14.53 -6.91 -6.31
N ILE A 95 -15.08 -5.96 -5.55
CA ILE A 95 -14.28 -4.87 -5.00
C ILE A 95 -13.61 -5.30 -3.71
N VAL A 96 -12.32 -5.01 -3.62
CA VAL A 96 -11.51 -5.25 -2.43
C VAL A 96 -11.10 -3.89 -1.88
N THR A 97 -11.27 -3.69 -0.58
CA THR A 97 -10.81 -2.48 0.09
C THR A 97 -9.48 -2.79 0.75
N LEU A 98 -8.48 -1.96 0.45
CA LEU A 98 -7.15 -2.07 1.04
C LEU A 98 -6.89 -0.85 1.90
N ARG A 99 -6.40 -1.08 3.10
CA ARG A 99 -5.87 -0.04 3.98
C ARG A 99 -4.36 -0.23 4.00
N ILE A 100 -3.63 0.75 3.50
CA ILE A 100 -2.16 0.68 3.42
C ILE A 100 -1.59 1.74 4.35
N GLU A 101 -0.82 1.31 5.33
CA GLU A 101 -0.13 2.19 6.27
C GLU A 101 1.35 2.19 5.92
N ILE A 102 1.89 3.39 5.67
CA ILE A 102 3.27 3.55 5.21
C ILE A 102 4.06 4.34 6.24
N SER A 103 5.14 3.76 6.73
CA SER A 103 6.09 4.43 7.61
C SER A 103 7.29 4.90 6.79
N PHE A 104 7.59 6.19 6.85
CA PHE A 104 8.71 6.79 6.12
C PHE A 104 9.94 6.78 7.03
N LEU A 105 10.82 5.82 6.78
CA LEU A 105 11.99 5.59 7.64
C LEU A 105 13.00 6.72 7.55
N GLU A 106 13.14 7.34 6.40
CA GLU A 106 14.02 8.48 6.22
C GLU A 106 13.56 9.67 7.08
N ASP A 107 12.27 9.99 7.04
CA ASP A 107 11.67 11.04 7.87
C ASP A 107 11.84 10.72 9.35
N ASP A 108 11.65 9.45 9.73
CA ASP A 108 11.76 9.00 11.11
C ASP A 108 13.20 9.17 11.62
N THR A 109 14.18 8.82 10.79
CA THR A 109 15.60 8.98 11.10
C THR A 109 15.93 10.44 11.32
N LEU A 110 15.50 11.33 10.43
CA LEU A 110 15.72 12.77 10.56
C LEU A 110 15.05 13.31 11.81
N HIS A 111 13.82 12.91 12.08
CA HIS A 111 13.09 13.31 13.26
C HIS A 111 13.83 12.91 14.54
N ALA A 112 14.32 11.67 14.58
CA ALA A 112 15.07 11.17 15.72
C ALA A 112 16.36 11.97 15.95
N LEU A 113 17.07 12.34 14.88
CA LEU A 113 18.28 13.13 14.97
C LEU A 113 18.02 14.54 15.52
N PHE A 114 16.96 15.19 15.04
CA PHE A 114 16.62 16.56 15.48
C PHE A 114 15.96 16.61 16.86
N SER A 115 15.33 15.53 17.28
CA SER A 115 14.65 15.45 18.58
C SER A 115 15.56 15.00 19.70
N ARG A 116 16.75 14.49 19.37
CA ARG A 116 17.69 13.98 20.37
C ARG A 116 18.34 15.16 21.09
N PRO A 117 18.33 15.20 22.44
CA PRO A 117 19.03 16.25 23.15
C PRO A 117 20.55 16.17 22.89
N PRO A 118 21.22 17.32 22.83
CA PRO A 118 22.68 17.30 22.67
C PRO A 118 23.32 16.58 23.85
N ALA A 119 24.25 15.73 23.52
CA ALA A 119 24.98 14.98 24.53
C ALA A 119 25.97 15.87 25.30
#